data_4f8f5d389d98eb564042eef1c343c274
#
_entry.id   4f8f5d389d98eb564042eef1c343c274
#
_cell.length_a   1.000
_cell.length_b   1.000
_cell.length_c   1.000
_cell.angle_alpha   90.00
_cell.angle_beta   90.00
_cell.angle_gamma   90.00
#
_symmetry.space_group_name_H-M   'P 1'
#
loop_
_entity.id
_entity.type
_entity.pdbx_description
1 polymer ?
#
loop_
_entity_poly.entity_id
_entity_poly.type
_entity_poly.pdbx_seq_one_letter_code
_entity_poly.pdbx_strand_id
1 'polypeptide(L)'
;MEKVKFKRSDFIISLYTIQFLEPKYRQDLFKKIYKSLNWGGAFVYFEKIRGNDARFQDILNFLYFDFKQDQGLSPVNILNKEISLRSVLEPYTIDANMGFLKRAGFKDIMPIAQYLCFKGFLAIK
;
A
#
# COMPACT_ATOMS: atom_id res chain seq x y z
N MET A 1 8.12 2.89 15.83
CA MET A 1 8.48 1.93 14.77
C MET A 1 9.94 1.47 14.71
N GLU A 2 10.83 2.07 15.45
CA GLU A 2 12.22 1.61 15.54
C GLU A 2 12.38 0.18 16.14
N LYS A 3 11.35 -0.37 16.75
CA LYS A 3 11.41 -1.62 17.51
C LYS A 3 10.87 -2.86 16.80
N VAL A 4 10.40 -2.76 15.56
CA VAL A 4 9.94 -3.96 14.84
C VAL A 4 11.16 -4.74 14.36
N LYS A 5 11.45 -5.84 15.05
CA LYS A 5 12.45 -6.80 14.62
C LYS A 5 11.75 -7.90 13.82
N PHE A 6 12.01 -7.94 12.53
CA PHE A 6 11.59 -9.06 11.71
C PHE A 6 12.51 -10.26 11.94
N LYS A 7 11.91 -11.43 12.11
CA LYS A 7 12.66 -12.69 12.06
C LYS A 7 12.97 -13.06 10.61
N ARG A 8 13.98 -13.86 10.39
CA ARG A 8 14.25 -14.45 9.06
C ARG A 8 13.02 -15.23 8.62
N SER A 9 12.57 -14.99 7.41
CA SER A 9 11.31 -15.52 6.88
C SER A 9 11.43 -15.81 5.39
N ASP A 10 10.66 -16.79 4.93
CA ASP A 10 10.54 -17.09 3.50
C ASP A 10 9.38 -16.33 2.85
N PHE A 11 8.45 -15.87 3.68
CA PHE A 11 7.29 -15.13 3.21
C PHE A 11 6.88 -14.05 4.22
N ILE A 12 6.65 -12.84 3.72
CA ILE A 12 6.10 -11.72 4.49
C ILE A 12 4.91 -11.17 3.73
N ILE A 13 3.83 -10.92 4.44
CA ILE A 13 2.62 -10.29 3.89
C ILE A 13 2.25 -9.05 4.70
N SER A 14 1.82 -8.00 4.02
CA SER A 14 1.25 -6.79 4.63
C SER A 14 -0.05 -6.42 3.93
N LEU A 15 -1.13 -6.34 4.68
CA LEU A 15 -2.45 -6.02 4.15
C LEU A 15 -2.92 -4.67 4.72
N TYR A 16 -2.96 -3.64 3.87
CA TYR A 16 -3.51 -2.32 4.17
C TYR A 16 -2.93 -1.66 5.44
N THR A 17 -1.66 -1.88 5.72
CA THR A 17 -1.00 -1.46 6.96
C THR A 17 0.02 -0.35 6.74
N ILE A 18 0.83 -0.47 5.70
CA ILE A 18 1.95 0.46 5.43
C ILE A 18 1.43 1.85 5.08
N GLN A 19 0.26 1.94 4.49
CA GLN A 19 -0.39 3.21 4.13
C GLN A 19 -0.62 4.15 5.33
N PHE A 20 -0.68 3.63 6.53
CA PHE A 20 -0.84 4.40 7.77
C PHE A 20 0.48 4.81 8.41
N LEU A 21 1.59 4.29 7.90
CA LEU A 21 2.91 4.67 8.36
C LEU A 21 3.30 6.03 7.80
N GLU A 22 3.88 6.89 8.65
CA GLU A 22 4.41 8.16 8.19
C GLU A 22 5.39 7.95 7.02
N PRO A 23 5.29 8.77 5.95
CA PRO A 23 6.07 8.59 4.73
C PRO A 23 7.59 8.45 4.97
N LYS A 24 8.13 9.22 5.90
CA LYS A 24 9.57 9.22 6.22
C LYS A 24 10.12 7.86 6.69
N TYR A 25 9.26 6.99 7.24
CA TYR A 25 9.69 5.67 7.74
C TYR A 25 9.46 4.53 6.75
N ARG A 26 8.71 4.77 5.67
CA ARG A 26 8.31 3.70 4.74
C ARG A 26 9.50 3.04 4.08
N GLN A 27 10.44 3.83 3.55
CA GLN A 27 11.60 3.27 2.86
C GLN A 27 12.46 2.38 3.79
N ASP A 28 12.61 2.76 5.04
CA ASP A 28 13.35 1.95 6.02
C ASP A 28 12.63 0.66 6.37
N LEU A 29 11.30 0.69 6.41
CA LEU A 29 10.50 -0.53 6.59
C LEU A 29 10.72 -1.51 5.43
N PHE A 30 10.65 -1.05 4.19
CA PHE A 30 10.89 -1.88 3.01
C PHE A 30 12.30 -2.49 3.00
N LYS A 31 13.32 -1.71 3.40
CA LYS A 31 14.70 -2.22 3.57
C LYS A 31 14.80 -3.29 4.67
N LYS A 32 14.11 -3.11 5.79
CA LYS A 32 14.07 -4.10 6.87
C LYS A 32 13.40 -5.40 6.41
N ILE A 33 12.29 -5.31 5.67
CA ILE A 33 11.60 -6.45 5.08
C ILE A 33 12.54 -7.21 4.14
N TYR A 34 13.19 -6.52 3.20
CA TYR A 34 14.14 -7.14 2.29
C TYR A 34 15.26 -7.88 3.02
N LYS A 35 15.85 -7.26 4.04
CA LYS A 35 16.93 -7.88 4.84
C LYS A 35 16.45 -9.12 5.58
N SER A 36 15.20 -9.14 6.01
CA SER A 36 14.63 -10.24 6.80
C SER A 36 14.22 -11.44 5.96
N LEU A 37 14.00 -11.26 4.66
CA LEU A 37 13.71 -12.37 3.77
C LEU A 37 14.93 -13.22 3.53
N ASN A 38 14.74 -14.54 3.50
CA ASN A 38 15.69 -15.49 2.97
C ASN A 38 15.80 -15.31 1.45
N TRP A 39 16.89 -15.78 0.87
CA TRP A 39 17.06 -15.77 -0.58
C TRP A 39 15.94 -16.57 -1.26
N GLY A 40 15.32 -15.99 -2.29
CA GLY A 40 14.14 -16.57 -2.94
C GLY A 40 12.83 -16.35 -2.16
N GLY A 41 12.88 -15.73 -1.01
CA GLY A 41 11.69 -15.39 -0.22
C GLY A 41 10.86 -14.28 -0.86
N ALA A 42 9.56 -14.28 -0.57
CA ALA A 42 8.59 -13.38 -1.18
C ALA A 42 7.99 -12.38 -0.19
N PHE A 43 7.78 -11.17 -0.66
CA PHE A 43 7.01 -10.13 0.01
C PHE A 43 5.79 -9.77 -0.82
N VAL A 44 4.62 -9.90 -0.22
CA VAL A 44 3.34 -9.48 -0.81
C VAL A 44 2.75 -8.37 0.04
N TYR A 45 2.31 -7.27 -0.59
CA TYR A 45 1.55 -6.27 0.14
C TYR A 45 0.45 -5.65 -0.70
N PHE A 46 -0.63 -5.27 -0.02
CA PHE A 46 -1.77 -4.60 -0.60
C PHE A 46 -1.96 -3.25 0.07
N GLU A 47 -2.12 -2.22 -0.74
CA GLU A 47 -2.30 -0.86 -0.26
C GLU A 47 -3.34 -0.11 -1.10
N LYS A 48 -3.96 0.88 -0.49
CA LYS A 48 -4.66 1.91 -1.24
C LYS A 48 -3.64 2.70 -2.06
N ILE A 49 -3.93 2.92 -3.32
CA ILE A 49 -3.07 3.69 -4.22
C ILE A 49 -3.72 5.01 -4.61
N ARG A 50 -2.88 5.94 -5.04
CA ARG A 50 -3.27 7.19 -5.68
C ARG A 50 -3.20 7.05 -7.19
N GLY A 51 -4.12 7.69 -7.93
CA GLY A 51 -4.05 7.81 -9.38
C GLY A 51 -2.79 8.58 -9.82
N ASN A 52 -2.33 8.30 -11.04
CA ASN A 52 -1.12 8.94 -11.58
C ASN A 52 -1.30 10.44 -11.81
N ASP A 53 -2.51 10.89 -12.04
CA ASP A 53 -2.87 12.29 -12.25
C ASP A 53 -4.25 12.62 -11.63
N ALA A 54 -4.64 13.88 -11.70
CA ALA A 54 -5.89 14.35 -11.10
C ALA A 54 -7.13 13.66 -11.68
N ARG A 55 -7.16 13.40 -13.00
CA ARG A 55 -8.28 12.72 -13.65
C ARG A 55 -8.48 11.31 -13.11
N PHE A 56 -7.43 10.51 -13.07
CA PHE A 56 -7.51 9.13 -12.55
C PHE A 56 -7.79 9.11 -11.06
N GLN A 57 -7.24 10.07 -10.31
CA GLN A 57 -7.55 10.19 -8.89
C GLN A 57 -9.04 10.47 -8.66
N ASP A 58 -9.63 11.36 -9.42
CA ASP A 58 -11.08 11.66 -9.34
C ASP A 58 -11.92 10.44 -9.70
N ILE A 59 -11.58 9.73 -10.78
CA ILE A 59 -12.27 8.50 -11.19
C ILE A 59 -12.21 7.45 -10.07
N LEU A 60 -11.04 7.20 -9.49
CA LEU A 60 -10.88 6.24 -8.39
C LEU A 60 -11.70 6.65 -7.16
N ASN A 61 -11.72 7.93 -6.82
CA ASN A 61 -12.50 8.43 -5.70
C ASN A 61 -14.00 8.21 -5.91
N PHE A 62 -14.54 8.53 -7.09
CA PHE A 62 -15.95 8.32 -7.39
C PHE A 62 -16.33 6.84 -7.43
N LEU A 63 -15.54 6.00 -8.06
CA LEU A 63 -15.79 4.55 -8.10
C LEU A 63 -15.77 3.95 -6.69
N TYR A 64 -14.86 4.37 -5.84
CA TYR A 64 -14.80 3.89 -4.47
C TYR A 64 -15.95 4.42 -3.63
N PHE A 65 -16.39 5.65 -3.86
CA PHE A 65 -17.59 6.22 -3.23
C PHE A 65 -18.83 5.40 -3.60
N ASP A 66 -19.03 5.12 -4.89
CA ASP A 66 -20.14 4.30 -5.39
C ASP A 66 -20.12 2.90 -4.75
N PHE A 67 -18.96 2.27 -4.71
CA PHE A 67 -18.79 0.97 -4.05
C PHE A 67 -19.22 1.00 -2.58
N LYS A 68 -18.80 2.01 -1.84
CA LYS A 68 -19.19 2.14 -0.43
C LYS A 68 -20.70 2.35 -0.25
N GLN A 69 -21.33 3.14 -1.12
CA GLN A 69 -22.78 3.31 -1.10
C GLN A 69 -23.51 1.99 -1.41
N ASP A 70 -23.03 1.24 -2.39
CA ASP A 70 -23.59 -0.09 -2.74
C ASP A 70 -23.45 -1.09 -1.60
N GLN A 71 -22.46 -0.94 -0.73
CA GLN A 71 -22.30 -1.72 0.50
C GLN A 71 -23.16 -1.22 1.68
N GLY A 72 -24.00 -0.22 1.45
CA GLY A 72 -24.94 0.29 2.46
C GLY A 72 -24.42 1.44 3.33
N LEU A 73 -23.26 2.00 3.04
CA LEU A 73 -22.74 3.16 3.77
C LEU A 73 -23.45 4.44 3.30
N SER A 74 -23.85 5.29 4.25
CA SER A 74 -24.44 6.59 3.94
C SER A 74 -23.39 7.59 3.47
N PRO A 75 -23.75 8.59 2.62
CA PRO A 75 -22.83 9.65 2.21
C PRO A 75 -22.19 10.39 3.38
N VAL A 76 -22.93 10.62 4.46
CA VAL A 76 -22.43 11.28 5.68
C VAL A 76 -21.36 10.45 6.37
N ASN A 77 -21.58 9.13 6.51
CA ASN A 77 -20.60 8.23 7.10
C ASN A 77 -19.33 8.13 6.26
N ILE A 78 -19.46 8.10 4.94
CA ILE A 78 -18.32 8.09 4.01
C ILE A 78 -17.49 9.37 4.19
N LEU A 79 -18.14 10.53 4.20
CA LEU A 79 -17.46 11.83 4.39
C LEU A 79 -16.77 11.92 5.75
N ASN A 80 -17.45 11.51 6.82
CA ASN A 80 -16.88 11.52 8.17
C ASN A 80 -15.63 10.63 8.24
N LYS A 81 -15.65 9.47 7.59
CA LYS A 81 -14.49 8.58 7.53
C LYS A 81 -13.33 9.22 6.78
N GLU A 82 -13.58 9.87 5.65
CA GLU A 82 -12.54 10.57 4.90
C GLU A 82 -11.92 11.71 5.71
N ILE A 83 -12.74 12.47 6.43
CA ILE A 83 -12.26 13.52 7.33
C ILE A 83 -11.35 12.94 8.40
N SER A 84 -11.74 11.82 9.01
CA SER A 84 -10.97 11.16 10.07
C SER A 84 -9.61 10.62 9.59
N LEU A 85 -9.48 10.33 8.30
CA LEU A 85 -8.26 9.80 7.68
C LEU A 85 -7.33 10.87 7.11
N ARG A 86 -7.72 12.14 7.13
CA ARG A 86 -6.85 13.23 6.69
C ARG A 86 -5.55 13.22 7.47
N SER A 87 -4.45 13.34 6.76
CA SER A 87 -3.09 13.31 7.33
C SER A 87 -2.71 12.01 8.06
N VAL A 88 -3.58 11.00 8.06
CA VAL A 88 -3.33 9.68 8.65
C VAL A 88 -3.09 8.64 7.56
N LEU A 89 -3.92 8.64 6.52
CA LEU A 89 -3.79 7.76 5.37
C LEU A 89 -3.13 8.52 4.22
N GLU A 90 -1.94 8.09 3.82
CA GLU A 90 -1.18 8.69 2.72
C GLU A 90 -0.89 7.65 1.63
N PRO A 91 -1.79 7.48 0.66
CA PRO A 91 -1.56 6.57 -0.45
C PRO A 91 -0.55 7.14 -1.45
N TYR A 92 0.23 6.26 -2.06
CA TYR A 92 1.16 6.58 -3.13
C TYR A 92 0.71 5.95 -4.46
N THR A 93 1.25 6.46 -5.57
CA THR A 93 1.01 5.87 -6.90
C THR A 93 1.60 4.46 -6.99
N ILE A 94 1.19 3.71 -8.03
CA ILE A 94 1.77 2.39 -8.32
C ILE A 94 3.29 2.51 -8.52
N ASP A 95 3.74 3.48 -9.29
CA ASP A 95 5.17 3.68 -9.56
C ASP A 95 5.96 4.03 -8.30
N ALA A 96 5.41 4.86 -7.43
CA ALA A 96 6.04 5.20 -6.17
C ALA A 96 6.16 3.96 -5.25
N ASN A 97 5.13 3.12 -5.19
CA ASN A 97 5.17 1.86 -4.44
C ASN A 97 6.23 0.92 -5.00
N MET A 98 6.31 0.75 -6.32
CA MET A 98 7.36 -0.04 -6.95
C MET A 98 8.76 0.54 -6.69
N GLY A 99 8.87 1.86 -6.63
CA GLY A 99 10.10 2.56 -6.26
C GLY A 99 10.61 2.21 -4.86
N PHE A 100 9.74 2.09 -3.87
CA PHE A 100 10.11 1.63 -2.53
C PHE A 100 10.74 0.24 -2.56
N LEU A 101 10.15 -0.69 -3.30
CA LEU A 101 10.67 -2.05 -3.47
C LEU A 101 12.04 -2.05 -4.14
N LYS A 102 12.19 -1.33 -5.24
CA LYS A 102 13.46 -1.23 -5.99
C LYS A 102 14.58 -0.67 -5.09
N ARG A 103 14.32 0.43 -4.39
CA ARG A 103 15.30 1.05 -3.49
C ARG A 103 15.61 0.19 -2.25
N ALA A 104 14.73 -0.74 -1.89
CA ALA A 104 15.00 -1.70 -0.82
C ALA A 104 15.95 -2.82 -1.25
N GLY A 105 16.08 -3.07 -2.55
CA GLY A 105 16.95 -4.09 -3.12
C GLY A 105 16.26 -5.15 -3.95
N PHE A 106 14.93 -5.17 -3.99
CA PHE A 106 14.19 -6.10 -4.84
C PHE A 106 14.42 -5.80 -6.33
N LYS A 107 14.67 -6.84 -7.12
CA LYS A 107 14.79 -6.76 -8.57
C LYS A 107 13.60 -7.41 -9.27
N ASP A 108 13.09 -8.49 -8.71
CA ASP A 108 11.93 -9.21 -9.21
C ASP A 108 10.68 -8.66 -8.54
N ILE A 109 9.99 -7.78 -9.25
CA ILE A 109 8.82 -7.06 -8.76
C ILE A 109 7.72 -7.14 -9.79
N MET A 110 6.51 -7.50 -9.35
CA MET A 110 5.33 -7.54 -10.21
C MET A 110 4.11 -6.95 -9.48
N PRO A 111 3.40 -5.98 -10.10
CA PRO A 111 2.04 -5.67 -9.68
C PRO A 111 1.15 -6.89 -9.91
N ILE A 112 0.33 -7.24 -8.96
CA ILE A 112 -0.55 -8.41 -9.06
C ILE A 112 -2.02 -8.00 -9.21
N ALA A 113 -2.80 -7.97 -8.17
CA ALA A 113 -4.21 -7.68 -8.23
C ALA A 113 -4.51 -6.19 -8.11
N GLN A 114 -5.62 -5.75 -8.71
CA GLN A 114 -6.18 -4.43 -8.44
C GLN A 114 -7.70 -4.52 -8.37
N TYR A 115 -8.27 -3.91 -7.33
CA TYR A 115 -9.69 -3.68 -7.21
C TYR A 115 -9.92 -2.23 -6.80
N LEU A 116 -10.53 -1.44 -7.68
CA LEU A 116 -10.69 0.02 -7.50
C LEU A 116 -9.33 0.68 -7.20
N CYS A 117 -9.23 1.36 -6.05
CA CYS A 117 -8.02 2.02 -5.59
C CYS A 117 -7.10 1.13 -4.72
N PHE A 118 -7.34 -0.17 -4.67
CA PHE A 118 -6.53 -1.12 -3.91
C PHE A 118 -5.68 -1.96 -4.84
N LYS A 119 -4.38 -1.99 -4.58
CA LYS A 119 -3.38 -2.63 -5.44
C LYS A 119 -2.51 -3.58 -4.64
N GLY A 120 -2.25 -4.75 -5.22
CA GLY A 120 -1.30 -5.73 -4.70
C GLY A 120 0.02 -5.68 -5.45
N PHE A 121 1.11 -5.95 -4.72
CA PHE A 121 2.47 -6.04 -5.24
C PHE A 121 3.14 -7.30 -4.72
N LEU A 122 3.87 -7.97 -5.58
CA LEU A 122 4.71 -9.11 -5.27
C LEU A 122 6.17 -8.76 -5.55
N ALA A 123 7.04 -9.03 -4.60
CA ALA A 123 8.48 -8.88 -4.77
C ALA A 123 9.21 -10.12 -4.25
N ILE A 124 10.21 -10.59 -4.99
CA ILE A 124 11.01 -11.76 -4.65
C ILE A 124 12.46 -11.33 -4.45
N LYS A 125 13.09 -11.83 -3.39
CA LYS A 125 14.49 -11.56 -3.06
C LYS A 125 15.45 -12.44 -3.84
#